data_f375587e22df678ab16b7197a3ae4f3b
#
_entry.id   f375587e22df678ab16b7197a3ae4f3b
#
_cell.length_a   1.000
_cell.length_b   1.000
_cell.length_c   1.000
_cell.angle_alpha   90.00
_cell.angle_beta   90.00
_cell.angle_gamma   90.00
#
_symmetry.space_group_name_H-M   'P 1'
#
loop_
_entity.id
_entity.type
_entity.pdbx_description
1 polymer ?
#
loop_
_entity_poly.entity_id
_entity_poly.type
_entity_poly.pdbx_seq_one_letter_code
_entity_poly.pdbx_strand_id
1 'polypeptide(L)'
;MYLDYAATTPLSARVAESMRPFEREEFGNPRSLHVFGKHAKKVFDDARSRVGSLIGVTAEEVFFTHGGTDGNVKAITGVLNALQDEGRELSSLHIIISAIEHTSVRSCAEMFSRRGVSVSYAPVTREGIVDVGALSKLVRRETVFVSVMLVNNEIGTIQPLTEISRVLRQKKSDQKHPIVFHSDASQAPLWLSVRLKDLGVDMLTLDGHKMYGPKGAGALIVSHSVPYAGLCGVSHKLGDGVDGTPNIPGIVGFTEALAESEERRGALVDEIQKLRDYFISRIEERFPEARIHGHRDLRVANNVNVSFSDIEGEFLATQLSEYGIAVSAKSACLSGGGEGSYVLERIDAERKNSAIRFTLGYETTQEDIDYVISVLVDVLA
;
A
#
# COMPACT_ATOMS: atom_id res chain seq x y z
N MET A 1 2.25 23.37 7.89
CA MET A 1 1.54 22.17 8.42
C MET A 1 1.52 21.08 7.36
N TYR A 2 1.82 19.83 7.71
CA TYR A 2 1.86 18.71 6.77
C TYR A 2 0.68 17.75 7.02
N LEU A 3 -0.22 17.63 6.05
CA LEU A 3 -1.40 16.78 6.09
C LEU A 3 -1.49 15.86 4.85
N ASP A 4 -0.32 15.38 4.38
CA ASP A 4 -0.21 14.48 3.25
C ASP A 4 0.59 13.19 3.58
N TYR A 5 0.36 12.65 4.78
CA TYR A 5 1.06 11.46 5.29
C TYR A 5 0.81 10.18 4.46
N ALA A 6 -0.25 10.13 3.67
CA ALA A 6 -0.46 9.03 2.72
C ALA A 6 0.47 9.11 1.51
N ALA A 7 1.01 10.29 1.15
CA ALA A 7 2.02 10.39 0.09
C ALA A 7 3.38 9.93 0.58
N THR A 8 3.83 10.39 1.74
CA THR A 8 5.06 9.96 2.43
C THR A 8 5.02 10.45 3.87
N THR A 9 5.80 9.81 4.75
CA THR A 9 5.98 10.27 6.14
C THR A 9 7.41 10.79 6.35
N PRO A 10 7.66 11.63 7.35
CA PRO A 10 9.02 11.89 7.82
C PRO A 10 9.65 10.62 8.38
N LEU A 11 10.98 10.56 8.43
CA LEU A 11 11.68 9.46 9.07
C LEU A 11 11.58 9.60 10.59
N SER A 12 11.17 8.55 11.31
CA SER A 12 11.15 8.53 12.77
C SER A 12 12.56 8.68 13.34
N ALA A 13 12.71 9.39 14.46
CA ALA A 13 14.01 9.53 15.14
C ALA A 13 14.60 8.17 15.55
N ARG A 14 13.76 7.25 16.03
CA ARG A 14 14.14 5.88 16.40
C ARG A 14 14.65 5.11 15.18
N VAL A 15 13.97 5.23 14.05
CA VAL A 15 14.39 4.61 12.79
C VAL A 15 15.70 5.21 12.27
N ALA A 16 15.82 6.53 12.27
CA ALA A 16 17.05 7.21 11.86
C ALA A 16 18.28 6.75 12.67
N GLU A 17 18.11 6.62 13.99
CA GLU A 17 19.19 6.16 14.87
C GLU A 17 19.55 4.69 14.60
N SER A 18 18.57 3.82 14.32
CA SER A 18 18.83 2.42 13.97
C SER A 18 19.60 2.23 12.66
N MET A 19 19.43 3.15 11.70
CA MET A 19 20.11 3.12 10.39
C MET A 19 21.56 3.61 10.44
N ARG A 20 21.84 4.57 11.32
CA ARG A 20 23.09 5.34 11.38
C ARG A 20 24.38 4.49 11.36
N PRO A 21 24.55 3.40 12.15
CA PRO A 21 25.76 2.60 12.13
C PRO A 21 26.10 2.01 10.76
N PHE A 22 25.07 1.67 9.99
CA PHE A 22 25.20 0.97 8.71
C PHE A 22 25.49 1.89 7.52
N GLU A 23 25.41 3.21 7.72
CA GLU A 23 25.73 4.19 6.69
C GLU A 23 27.26 4.38 6.55
N ARG A 24 28.03 4.17 7.61
CA ARG A 24 29.44 4.51 7.63
C ARG A 24 30.35 3.49 8.31
N GLU A 25 30.00 3.03 9.51
CA GLU A 25 30.86 2.15 10.32
C GLU A 25 30.69 0.68 9.92
N GLU A 26 29.47 0.22 9.71
CA GLU A 26 29.11 -1.19 9.48
C GLU A 26 28.68 -1.41 8.00
N PHE A 27 29.47 -0.90 7.07
CA PHE A 27 29.17 -0.83 5.62
C PHE A 27 29.41 -2.13 4.84
N GLY A 28 29.65 -3.27 5.50
CA GLY A 28 30.04 -4.52 4.84
C GLY A 28 29.03 -5.04 3.81
N ASN A 29 29.54 -5.63 2.72
CA ASN A 29 28.68 -6.34 1.77
C ASN A 29 28.36 -7.75 2.32
N PRO A 30 27.08 -8.11 2.52
CA PRO A 30 26.70 -9.41 3.12
C PRO A 30 27.10 -10.64 2.30
N ARG A 31 27.53 -10.45 1.05
CA ARG A 31 28.07 -11.53 0.19
C ARG A 31 29.57 -11.76 0.34
N SER A 32 30.27 -10.90 1.09
CA SER A 32 31.70 -11.04 1.32
C SER A 32 32.01 -12.02 2.45
N LEU A 33 33.08 -12.80 2.30
CA LEU A 33 33.46 -13.85 3.27
C LEU A 33 34.25 -13.32 4.48
N HIS A 34 34.77 -12.09 4.42
CA HIS A 34 35.52 -11.45 5.52
C HIS A 34 34.57 -10.96 6.64
N VAL A 35 35.15 -10.56 7.77
CA VAL A 35 34.43 -10.20 9.01
C VAL A 35 33.32 -9.14 8.79
N PHE A 36 33.58 -8.10 8.02
CA PHE A 36 32.58 -7.08 7.70
C PHE A 36 31.39 -7.66 6.93
N GLY A 37 31.64 -8.54 5.95
CA GLY A 37 30.58 -9.19 5.20
C GLY A 37 29.74 -10.13 6.05
N LYS A 38 30.39 -10.94 6.90
CA LYS A 38 29.69 -11.85 7.83
C LYS A 38 28.82 -11.08 8.81
N HIS A 39 29.29 -9.90 9.30
CA HIS A 39 28.50 -9.06 10.18
C HIS A 39 27.27 -8.50 9.44
N ALA A 40 27.45 -7.91 8.26
CA ALA A 40 26.36 -7.41 7.45
C ALA A 40 25.34 -8.51 7.07
N LYS A 41 25.82 -9.75 6.81
CA LYS A 41 24.95 -10.92 6.57
C LYS A 41 24.10 -11.24 7.80
N LYS A 42 24.69 -11.24 8.97
CA LYS A 42 23.97 -11.46 10.22
C LYS A 42 22.88 -10.41 10.43
N VAL A 43 23.20 -9.13 10.25
CA VAL A 43 22.25 -8.02 10.37
C VAL A 43 21.08 -8.19 9.39
N PHE A 44 21.40 -8.56 8.15
CA PHE A 44 20.38 -8.85 7.12
C PHE A 44 19.44 -9.99 7.53
N ASP A 45 20.01 -11.11 8.02
CA ASP A 45 19.23 -12.29 8.42
C ASP A 45 18.39 -11.99 9.67
N ASP A 46 18.92 -11.26 10.64
CA ASP A 46 18.21 -10.82 11.85
C ASP A 46 17.03 -9.91 11.47
N ALA A 47 17.24 -8.94 10.57
CA ALA A 47 16.17 -8.06 10.06
C ALA A 47 15.07 -8.86 9.35
N ARG A 48 15.46 -9.80 8.48
CA ARG A 48 14.55 -10.68 7.75
C ARG A 48 13.71 -11.55 8.69
N SER A 49 14.34 -12.12 9.70
CA SER A 49 13.67 -12.92 10.74
C SER A 49 12.71 -12.08 11.58
N ARG A 50 13.10 -10.84 11.93
CA ARG A 50 12.25 -9.92 12.70
C ARG A 50 11.01 -9.49 11.91
N VAL A 51 11.16 -9.15 10.62
CA VAL A 51 10.01 -8.88 9.73
C VAL A 51 9.09 -10.10 9.66
N GLY A 52 9.66 -11.31 9.44
CA GLY A 52 8.89 -12.55 9.42
C GLY A 52 8.06 -12.74 10.70
N SER A 53 8.66 -12.52 11.87
CA SER A 53 7.99 -12.62 13.16
C SER A 53 6.83 -11.63 13.31
N LEU A 54 7.02 -10.37 12.89
CA LEU A 54 5.99 -9.32 12.95
C LEU A 54 4.79 -9.65 12.04
N ILE A 55 5.05 -10.18 10.85
CA ILE A 55 4.01 -10.55 9.86
C ILE A 55 3.40 -11.93 10.15
N GLY A 56 4.08 -12.75 10.97
CA GLY A 56 3.65 -14.12 11.29
C GLY A 56 4.00 -15.15 10.23
N VAL A 57 5.16 -15.00 9.57
CA VAL A 57 5.72 -15.86 8.56
C VAL A 57 7.18 -16.23 8.88
N THR A 58 7.79 -17.13 8.10
CA THR A 58 9.20 -17.44 8.23
C THR A 58 10.09 -16.42 7.51
N ALA A 59 11.37 -16.37 7.81
CA ALA A 59 12.31 -15.46 7.17
C ALA A 59 12.40 -15.69 5.65
N GLU A 60 12.27 -16.94 5.19
CA GLU A 60 12.35 -17.34 3.78
C GLU A 60 11.19 -16.75 2.94
N GLU A 61 10.08 -16.42 3.57
CA GLU A 61 8.91 -15.81 2.94
C GLU A 61 9.03 -14.28 2.80
N VAL A 62 10.09 -13.65 3.34
CA VAL A 62 10.33 -12.21 3.31
C VAL A 62 11.32 -11.85 2.20
N PHE A 63 10.93 -10.99 1.27
CA PHE A 63 11.76 -10.44 0.19
C PHE A 63 11.80 -8.92 0.32
N PHE A 64 12.99 -8.35 0.57
CA PHE A 64 13.13 -6.90 0.62
C PHE A 64 13.05 -6.29 -0.79
N THR A 65 12.42 -5.12 -0.88
CA THR A 65 12.15 -4.40 -2.12
C THR A 65 12.58 -2.94 -2.00
N HIS A 66 12.57 -2.22 -3.13
CA HIS A 66 12.84 -0.78 -3.16
C HIS A 66 11.59 0.06 -2.82
N GLY A 67 10.60 -0.53 -2.16
CA GLY A 67 9.33 0.09 -1.77
C GLY A 67 8.12 -0.62 -2.36
N GLY A 68 6.92 -0.06 -2.15
CA GLY A 68 5.64 -0.66 -2.54
C GLY A 68 5.50 -0.89 -4.04
N THR A 69 5.93 0.06 -4.87
CA THR A 69 5.87 -0.09 -6.34
C THR A 69 6.67 -1.30 -6.81
N ASP A 70 7.91 -1.46 -6.34
CA ASP A 70 8.75 -2.62 -6.66
C ASP A 70 8.13 -3.91 -6.14
N GLY A 71 7.57 -3.91 -4.92
CA GLY A 71 6.85 -5.05 -4.34
C GLY A 71 5.65 -5.49 -5.18
N ASN A 72 4.80 -4.55 -5.58
CA ASN A 72 3.62 -4.83 -6.41
C ASN A 72 3.98 -5.39 -7.79
N VAL A 73 4.98 -4.80 -8.45
CA VAL A 73 5.47 -5.31 -9.74
C VAL A 73 6.04 -6.70 -9.59
N LYS A 74 6.87 -6.95 -8.55
CA LYS A 74 7.43 -8.28 -8.25
C LYS A 74 6.35 -9.31 -7.94
N ALA A 75 5.30 -8.93 -7.23
CA ALA A 75 4.20 -9.84 -6.90
C ALA A 75 3.54 -10.40 -8.18
N ILE A 76 3.17 -9.53 -9.11
CA ILE A 76 2.51 -9.94 -10.36
C ILE A 76 3.49 -10.66 -11.28
N THR A 77 4.67 -10.05 -11.54
CA THR A 77 5.65 -10.62 -12.48
C THR A 77 6.20 -11.93 -11.99
N GLY A 78 6.48 -12.07 -10.70
CA GLY A 78 7.05 -13.29 -10.12
C GLY A 78 6.12 -14.51 -10.25
N VAL A 79 4.81 -14.32 -10.06
CA VAL A 79 3.83 -15.38 -10.25
C VAL A 79 3.66 -15.75 -11.73
N LEU A 80 3.50 -14.73 -12.60
CA LEU A 80 3.27 -14.97 -14.03
C LEU A 80 4.52 -15.60 -14.70
N ASN A 81 5.72 -15.17 -14.33
CA ASN A 81 6.96 -15.77 -14.81
C ASN A 81 7.11 -17.23 -14.34
N ALA A 82 6.81 -17.53 -13.07
CA ALA A 82 6.86 -18.91 -12.57
C ALA A 82 5.94 -19.85 -13.37
N LEU A 83 4.72 -19.39 -13.67
CA LEU A 83 3.77 -20.16 -14.47
C LEU A 83 4.23 -20.29 -15.94
N GLN A 84 4.92 -19.29 -16.48
CA GLN A 84 5.50 -19.35 -17.82
C GLN A 84 6.70 -20.31 -17.87
N ASP A 85 7.55 -20.34 -16.85
CA ASP A 85 8.66 -21.29 -16.70
C ASP A 85 8.17 -22.74 -16.59
N GLU A 86 6.95 -22.95 -16.06
CA GLU A 86 6.24 -24.24 -16.05
C GLU A 86 5.61 -24.60 -17.41
N GLY A 87 5.82 -23.78 -18.45
CA GLY A 87 5.35 -24.01 -19.81
C GLY A 87 3.93 -23.49 -20.10
N ARG A 88 3.37 -22.62 -19.25
CA ARG A 88 2.06 -22.04 -19.50
C ARG A 88 2.16 -20.82 -20.40
N GLU A 89 1.33 -20.77 -21.45
CA GLU A 89 1.21 -19.60 -22.30
C GLU A 89 0.54 -18.44 -21.57
N LEU A 90 1.10 -17.24 -21.64
CA LEU A 90 0.51 -16.03 -21.03
C LEU A 90 -0.94 -15.77 -21.48
N SER A 91 -1.24 -16.07 -22.75
CA SER A 91 -2.58 -15.96 -23.32
C SER A 91 -3.61 -16.91 -22.70
N SER A 92 -3.17 -17.94 -21.99
CA SER A 92 -4.01 -18.87 -21.24
C SER A 92 -4.24 -18.45 -19.78
N LEU A 93 -3.68 -17.32 -19.36
CA LEU A 93 -3.75 -16.83 -17.98
C LEU A 93 -4.76 -15.71 -17.83
N HIS A 94 -5.39 -15.68 -16.66
CA HIS A 94 -6.29 -14.60 -16.25
C HIS A 94 -5.91 -14.08 -14.87
N ILE A 95 -5.90 -12.76 -14.73
CA ILE A 95 -5.72 -12.08 -13.45
C ILE A 95 -6.91 -11.15 -13.17
N ILE A 96 -7.21 -10.97 -11.89
CA ILE A 96 -8.21 -10.01 -11.41
C ILE A 96 -7.51 -9.00 -10.52
N ILE A 97 -7.74 -7.73 -10.75
CA ILE A 97 -7.30 -6.66 -9.85
C ILE A 97 -8.51 -5.81 -9.44
N SER A 98 -8.46 -5.16 -8.27
CA SER A 98 -9.55 -4.26 -7.92
C SER A 98 -9.56 -3.03 -8.85
N ALA A 99 -10.75 -2.45 -9.08
CA ALA A 99 -10.88 -1.27 -9.94
C ALA A 99 -10.22 -0.02 -9.37
N ILE A 100 -9.80 -0.06 -8.08
CA ILE A 100 -9.20 1.06 -7.35
C ILE A 100 -7.78 0.78 -6.86
N GLU A 101 -7.06 -0.17 -7.49
CA GLU A 101 -5.66 -0.46 -7.18
C GLU A 101 -4.74 0.73 -7.41
N HIS A 102 -3.62 0.75 -6.71
CA HIS A 102 -2.53 1.70 -7.00
C HIS A 102 -2.03 1.55 -8.45
N THR A 103 -1.54 2.65 -9.04
CA THR A 103 -1.02 2.67 -10.43
C THR A 103 0.04 1.61 -10.70
N SER A 104 0.88 1.25 -9.72
CA SER A 104 1.90 0.20 -9.87
C SER A 104 1.30 -1.18 -10.17
N VAL A 105 0.15 -1.52 -9.57
CA VAL A 105 -0.57 -2.77 -9.85
C VAL A 105 -1.28 -2.67 -11.20
N ARG A 106 -1.98 -1.56 -11.46
CA ARG A 106 -2.72 -1.34 -12.70
C ARG A 106 -1.82 -1.35 -13.93
N SER A 107 -0.75 -0.56 -13.93
CA SER A 107 0.17 -0.48 -15.06
C SER A 107 0.89 -1.80 -15.31
N CYS A 108 1.21 -2.56 -14.25
CA CYS A 108 1.77 -3.90 -14.40
C CYS A 108 0.76 -4.87 -15.03
N ALA A 109 -0.49 -4.85 -14.59
CA ALA A 109 -1.56 -5.67 -15.18
C ALA A 109 -1.81 -5.30 -16.66
N GLU A 110 -1.84 -4.01 -16.99
CA GLU A 110 -1.96 -3.52 -18.37
C GLU A 110 -0.79 -3.95 -19.24
N MET A 111 0.43 -3.91 -18.71
CA MET A 111 1.64 -4.41 -19.44
C MET A 111 1.47 -5.89 -19.78
N PHE A 112 1.02 -6.73 -18.85
CA PHE A 112 0.78 -8.15 -19.12
C PHE A 112 -0.46 -8.37 -20.02
N SER A 113 -1.46 -7.51 -19.96
CA SER A 113 -2.60 -7.55 -20.92
C SER A 113 -2.10 -7.39 -22.35
N ARG A 114 -1.18 -6.47 -22.63
CA ARG A 114 -0.56 -6.30 -23.96
C ARG A 114 0.28 -7.51 -24.38
N ARG A 115 0.71 -8.35 -23.43
CA ARG A 115 1.42 -9.61 -23.66
C ARG A 115 0.49 -10.82 -23.78
N GLY A 116 -0.85 -10.61 -23.76
CA GLY A 116 -1.86 -11.63 -23.96
C GLY A 116 -2.54 -12.13 -22.68
N VAL A 117 -2.11 -11.74 -21.47
CA VAL A 117 -2.81 -12.12 -20.23
C VAL A 117 -4.18 -11.45 -20.19
N SER A 118 -5.21 -12.21 -19.87
CA SER A 118 -6.56 -11.66 -19.67
C SER A 118 -6.64 -10.95 -18.32
N VAL A 119 -7.14 -9.70 -18.30
CA VAL A 119 -7.27 -8.89 -17.08
C VAL A 119 -8.73 -8.53 -16.85
N SER A 120 -9.23 -8.76 -15.63
CA SER A 120 -10.53 -8.28 -15.17
C SER A 120 -10.39 -7.33 -13.99
N TYR A 121 -11.28 -6.35 -13.92
CA TYR A 121 -11.32 -5.36 -12.84
C TYR A 121 -12.51 -5.67 -11.93
N ALA A 122 -12.25 -6.01 -10.67
CA ALA A 122 -13.28 -6.22 -9.67
C ALA A 122 -13.93 -4.87 -9.31
N PRO A 123 -15.26 -4.73 -9.51
CA PRO A 123 -15.96 -3.49 -9.24
C PRO A 123 -16.01 -3.19 -7.73
N VAL A 124 -16.26 -1.92 -7.42
CA VAL A 124 -16.39 -1.42 -6.04
C VAL A 124 -17.76 -0.74 -5.85
N THR A 125 -18.19 -0.67 -4.59
CA THR A 125 -19.36 0.13 -4.18
C THR A 125 -19.06 1.63 -4.26
N ARG A 126 -20.07 2.48 -4.04
CA ARG A 126 -19.88 3.95 -3.93
C ARG A 126 -18.98 4.36 -2.76
N GLU A 127 -18.80 3.49 -1.77
CA GLU A 127 -17.91 3.71 -0.63
C GLU A 127 -16.49 3.19 -0.90
N GLY A 128 -16.23 2.66 -2.11
CA GLY A 128 -14.93 2.12 -2.50
C GLY A 128 -14.61 0.76 -1.89
N ILE A 129 -15.61 -0.04 -1.51
CA ILE A 129 -15.43 -1.42 -1.07
C ILE A 129 -15.59 -2.35 -2.27
N VAL A 130 -14.68 -3.32 -2.44
CA VAL A 130 -14.79 -4.34 -3.50
C VAL A 130 -16.09 -5.14 -3.33
N ASP A 131 -16.88 -5.21 -4.39
CA ASP A 131 -18.06 -6.10 -4.45
C ASP A 131 -17.59 -7.55 -4.56
N VAL A 132 -17.60 -8.25 -3.41
CA VAL A 132 -17.14 -9.65 -3.31
C VAL A 132 -17.98 -10.59 -4.17
N GLY A 133 -19.29 -10.32 -4.31
CA GLY A 133 -20.18 -11.10 -5.15
C GLY A 133 -19.87 -10.96 -6.64
N ALA A 134 -19.59 -9.73 -7.08
CA ALA A 134 -19.16 -9.47 -8.45
C ALA A 134 -17.74 -10.02 -8.71
N LEU A 135 -16.79 -9.85 -7.78
CA LEU A 135 -15.46 -10.45 -7.88
C LEU A 135 -15.57 -11.98 -8.05
N SER A 136 -16.40 -12.62 -7.25
CA SER A 136 -16.62 -14.08 -7.33
C SER A 136 -17.09 -14.55 -8.71
N LYS A 137 -17.89 -13.74 -9.41
CA LYS A 137 -18.37 -14.03 -10.77
C LYS A 137 -17.28 -13.85 -11.84
N LEU A 138 -16.26 -13.01 -11.58
CA LEU A 138 -15.13 -12.83 -12.49
C LEU A 138 -14.12 -14.00 -12.41
N VAL A 139 -14.12 -14.75 -11.29
CA VAL A 139 -13.24 -15.92 -11.13
C VAL A 139 -13.63 -17.00 -12.11
N ARG A 140 -12.69 -17.40 -12.96
CA ARG A 140 -12.83 -18.46 -13.96
C ARG A 140 -11.66 -19.44 -13.90
N ARG A 141 -11.73 -20.52 -14.68
CA ARG A 141 -10.75 -21.62 -14.65
C ARG A 141 -9.31 -21.15 -14.91
N GLU A 142 -9.12 -20.11 -15.73
CA GLU A 142 -7.85 -19.53 -16.11
C GLU A 142 -7.31 -18.53 -15.08
N THR A 143 -8.11 -18.17 -14.06
CA THR A 143 -7.71 -17.21 -13.02
C THR A 143 -6.58 -17.77 -12.17
N VAL A 144 -5.43 -17.10 -12.17
CA VAL A 144 -4.23 -17.51 -11.45
C VAL A 144 -3.81 -16.51 -10.37
N PHE A 145 -4.25 -15.26 -10.48
CA PHE A 145 -3.82 -14.18 -9.58
C PHE A 145 -4.98 -13.21 -9.33
N VAL A 146 -5.14 -12.80 -8.07
CA VAL A 146 -6.08 -11.77 -7.65
C VAL A 146 -5.32 -10.76 -6.80
N SER A 147 -5.48 -9.46 -7.08
CA SER A 147 -4.92 -8.38 -6.26
C SER A 147 -6.00 -7.42 -5.78
N VAL A 148 -6.06 -7.23 -4.46
CA VAL A 148 -6.93 -6.24 -3.82
C VAL A 148 -6.13 -5.56 -2.72
N MET A 149 -5.92 -4.25 -2.84
CA MET A 149 -5.22 -3.47 -1.82
C MET A 149 -5.95 -3.53 -0.48
N LEU A 150 -5.22 -3.54 0.64
CA LEU A 150 -5.86 -3.59 1.97
C LEU A 150 -6.54 -2.27 2.33
N VAL A 151 -5.88 -1.15 2.02
CA VAL A 151 -6.37 0.21 2.29
C VAL A 151 -6.19 1.06 1.05
N ASN A 152 -7.26 1.69 0.59
CA ASN A 152 -7.14 2.62 -0.53
C ASN A 152 -6.43 3.91 -0.11
N ASN A 153 -5.40 4.29 -0.84
CA ASN A 153 -4.53 5.43 -0.53
C ASN A 153 -5.20 6.80 -0.74
N GLU A 154 -6.30 6.89 -1.48
CA GLU A 154 -7.01 8.15 -1.70
C GLU A 154 -8.15 8.34 -0.69
N ILE A 155 -9.02 7.36 -0.56
CA ILE A 155 -10.25 7.46 0.24
C ILE A 155 -10.17 6.77 1.62
N GLY A 156 -9.07 6.09 1.92
CA GLY A 156 -8.84 5.44 3.21
C GLY A 156 -9.69 4.20 3.48
N THR A 157 -10.54 3.77 2.55
CA THR A 157 -11.45 2.62 2.74
C THR A 157 -10.68 1.31 2.89
N ILE A 158 -11.06 0.52 3.89
CA ILE A 158 -10.48 -0.80 4.22
C ILE A 158 -11.24 -1.88 3.45
N GLN A 159 -10.51 -2.78 2.80
CA GLN A 159 -11.08 -3.82 1.96
C GLN A 159 -11.35 -5.13 2.72
N PRO A 160 -12.40 -5.88 2.37
CA PRO A 160 -12.83 -7.10 3.05
C PRO A 160 -11.99 -8.33 2.64
N LEU A 161 -10.66 -8.31 2.86
CA LEU A 161 -9.75 -9.34 2.36
C LEU A 161 -10.09 -10.74 2.87
N THR A 162 -10.50 -10.90 4.13
CA THR A 162 -10.86 -12.20 4.69
C THR A 162 -12.09 -12.81 4.03
N GLU A 163 -13.06 -11.99 3.64
CA GLU A 163 -14.24 -12.45 2.90
C GLU A 163 -13.85 -12.85 1.47
N ILE A 164 -13.07 -12.02 0.79
CA ILE A 164 -12.53 -12.31 -0.54
C ILE A 164 -11.73 -13.61 -0.51
N SER A 165 -10.83 -13.77 0.48
CA SER A 165 -10.05 -14.99 0.68
C SER A 165 -10.93 -16.23 0.80
N ARG A 166 -12.01 -16.15 1.58
CA ARG A 166 -12.97 -17.28 1.74
C ARG A 166 -13.59 -17.67 0.41
N VAL A 167 -14.03 -16.68 -0.38
CA VAL A 167 -14.61 -16.91 -1.71
C VAL A 167 -13.57 -17.53 -2.66
N LEU A 168 -12.35 -17.01 -2.71
CA LEU A 168 -11.29 -17.53 -3.56
C LEU A 168 -10.90 -18.97 -3.18
N ARG A 169 -10.87 -19.29 -1.88
CA ARG A 169 -10.59 -20.66 -1.41
C ARG A 169 -11.68 -21.66 -1.81
N GLN A 170 -12.96 -21.25 -1.79
CA GLN A 170 -14.06 -22.10 -2.28
C GLN A 170 -13.94 -22.36 -3.77
N LYS A 171 -13.54 -21.35 -4.57
CA LYS A 171 -13.29 -21.50 -6.01
C LYS A 171 -12.02 -22.30 -6.32
N LYS A 172 -11.04 -22.33 -5.44
CA LYS A 172 -9.76 -23.04 -5.63
C LYS A 172 -9.93 -24.54 -5.82
N SER A 173 -10.97 -25.16 -5.25
CA SER A 173 -11.26 -26.58 -5.41
C SER A 173 -11.57 -26.99 -6.87
N ASP A 174 -12.06 -26.05 -7.67
CA ASP A 174 -12.44 -26.27 -9.07
C ASP A 174 -11.32 -25.90 -10.06
N GLN A 175 -10.16 -25.39 -9.54
CA GLN A 175 -9.09 -24.85 -10.36
C GLN A 175 -7.97 -25.89 -10.61
N LYS A 176 -7.42 -25.87 -11.83
CA LYS A 176 -6.23 -26.68 -12.17
C LYS A 176 -4.97 -26.22 -11.41
N HIS A 177 -4.88 -24.91 -11.09
CA HIS A 177 -3.80 -24.29 -10.34
C HIS A 177 -4.37 -23.42 -9.24
N PRO A 178 -3.67 -23.25 -8.08
CA PRO A 178 -4.14 -22.38 -7.03
C PRO A 178 -4.20 -20.92 -7.51
N ILE A 179 -5.25 -20.21 -7.08
CA ILE A 179 -5.33 -18.76 -7.25
C ILE A 179 -4.45 -18.11 -6.19
N VAL A 180 -3.48 -17.31 -6.60
CA VAL A 180 -2.65 -16.53 -5.70
C VAL A 180 -3.39 -15.25 -5.33
N PHE A 181 -3.57 -14.99 -4.04
CA PHE A 181 -4.20 -13.77 -3.54
C PHE A 181 -3.15 -12.82 -2.97
N HIS A 182 -2.95 -11.70 -3.65
CA HIS A 182 -2.04 -10.62 -3.27
C HIS A 182 -2.80 -9.42 -2.71
N SER A 183 -2.17 -8.72 -1.77
CA SER A 183 -2.65 -7.42 -1.30
C SER A 183 -1.52 -6.40 -1.20
N ASP A 184 -1.72 -5.21 -1.77
CA ASP A 184 -0.93 -4.03 -1.44
C ASP A 184 -1.39 -3.50 -0.07
N ALA A 185 -0.54 -3.66 0.95
CA ALA A 185 -0.79 -3.19 2.30
C ALA A 185 0.07 -1.96 2.68
N SER A 186 0.62 -1.24 1.69
CA SER A 186 1.52 -0.11 1.93
C SER A 186 0.92 0.96 2.86
N GLN A 187 -0.40 1.16 2.82
CA GLN A 187 -1.11 2.15 3.65
C GLN A 187 -1.57 1.60 5.01
N ALA A 188 -1.30 0.33 5.32
CA ALA A 188 -1.95 -0.35 6.44
C ALA A 188 -1.16 -0.38 7.76
N PRO A 189 0.18 -0.55 7.82
CA PRO A 189 0.90 -0.95 9.04
C PRO A 189 0.69 -0.05 10.26
N LEU A 190 0.53 1.27 10.06
CA LEU A 190 0.23 2.22 11.15
C LEU A 190 -1.16 2.02 11.77
N TRP A 191 -2.12 1.49 11.00
CA TRP A 191 -3.54 1.53 11.33
C TRP A 191 -4.15 0.16 11.57
N LEU A 192 -3.62 -0.87 10.89
CA LEU A 192 -4.16 -2.23 10.88
C LEU A 192 -3.05 -3.26 11.10
N SER A 193 -3.42 -4.40 11.70
CA SER A 193 -2.54 -5.57 11.70
C SER A 193 -2.33 -6.08 10.27
N VAL A 194 -1.08 -6.37 9.94
CA VAL A 194 -0.68 -6.86 8.61
C VAL A 194 -0.16 -8.31 8.66
N ARG A 195 -0.66 -9.10 9.62
CA ARG A 195 -0.32 -10.52 9.72
C ARG A 195 -0.95 -11.30 8.56
N LEU A 196 -0.11 -11.95 7.78
CA LEU A 196 -0.49 -12.60 6.51
C LEU A 196 -1.69 -13.54 6.67
N LYS A 197 -1.67 -14.40 7.71
CA LYS A 197 -2.72 -15.38 7.97
C LYS A 197 -4.05 -14.77 8.36
N ASP A 198 -4.02 -13.66 9.11
CA ASP A 198 -5.22 -12.98 9.58
C ASP A 198 -5.95 -12.27 8.43
N LEU A 199 -5.18 -11.75 7.47
CA LEU A 199 -5.70 -11.18 6.24
C LEU A 199 -6.18 -12.24 5.24
N GLY A 200 -5.67 -13.46 5.33
CA GLY A 200 -6.01 -14.57 4.46
C GLY A 200 -5.42 -14.46 3.05
N VAL A 201 -4.37 -13.66 2.87
CA VAL A 201 -3.67 -13.48 1.60
C VAL A 201 -2.46 -14.41 1.47
N ASP A 202 -2.02 -14.67 0.25
CA ASP A 202 -0.84 -15.48 -0.05
C ASP A 202 0.42 -14.61 -0.25
N MET A 203 0.22 -13.35 -0.65
CA MET A 203 1.30 -12.37 -0.84
C MET A 203 0.89 -11.00 -0.29
N LEU A 204 1.87 -10.26 0.24
CA LEU A 204 1.64 -8.95 0.84
C LEU A 204 2.77 -7.97 0.50
N THR A 205 2.44 -6.80 -0.02
CA THR A 205 3.40 -5.71 -0.27
C THR A 205 3.35 -4.68 0.85
N LEU A 206 4.54 -4.27 1.34
CA LEU A 206 4.73 -3.25 2.38
C LEU A 206 5.71 -2.18 1.91
N ASP A 207 5.50 -0.92 2.35
CA ASP A 207 6.35 0.22 2.00
C ASP A 207 6.80 1.00 3.24
N GLY A 208 8.13 1.14 3.42
CA GLY A 208 8.71 1.76 4.61
C GLY A 208 8.33 3.23 4.79
N HIS A 209 8.36 4.00 3.71
CA HIS A 209 8.11 5.44 3.80
C HIS A 209 6.64 5.83 4.05
N LYS A 210 5.74 4.87 4.16
CA LYS A 210 4.34 5.07 4.59
C LYS A 210 4.14 4.85 6.09
N MET A 211 5.17 4.40 6.80
CA MET A 211 5.11 4.10 8.23
C MET A 211 6.31 4.69 9.01
N TYR A 212 6.69 5.91 8.68
CA TYR A 212 7.83 6.64 9.28
C TYR A 212 9.19 5.95 9.10
N GLY A 213 9.28 5.07 8.10
CA GLY A 213 10.51 4.40 7.67
C GLY A 213 11.20 5.09 6.49
N PRO A 214 12.33 4.53 6.05
CA PRO A 214 13.12 5.11 4.96
C PRO A 214 12.42 4.96 3.60
N LYS A 215 12.63 5.96 2.74
CA LYS A 215 12.30 5.86 1.31
C LYS A 215 13.21 4.84 0.63
N GLY A 216 12.70 4.16 -0.39
CA GLY A 216 13.48 3.16 -1.13
C GLY A 216 13.74 1.86 -0.37
N ALA A 217 12.91 1.55 0.63
CA ALA A 217 12.92 0.29 1.36
C ALA A 217 11.49 -0.19 1.63
N GLY A 218 11.24 -1.46 1.35
CA GLY A 218 9.96 -2.14 1.54
C GLY A 218 10.15 -3.65 1.61
N ALA A 219 9.05 -4.38 1.62
CA ALA A 219 9.08 -5.84 1.57
C ALA A 219 7.90 -6.39 0.76
N LEU A 220 8.16 -7.50 0.06
CA LEU A 220 7.17 -8.41 -0.48
C LEU A 220 7.22 -9.69 0.35
N ILE A 221 6.11 -10.06 0.93
CA ILE A 221 5.94 -11.33 1.63
C ILE A 221 5.33 -12.31 0.64
N VAL A 222 5.89 -13.50 0.53
CA VAL A 222 5.46 -14.55 -0.40
C VAL A 222 5.32 -15.85 0.36
N SER A 223 4.11 -16.35 0.51
CA SER A 223 3.88 -17.66 1.17
C SER A 223 4.58 -18.78 0.41
N HIS A 224 5.13 -19.75 1.13
CA HIS A 224 5.76 -20.95 0.53
C HIS A 224 4.90 -21.71 -0.48
N SER A 225 3.57 -21.56 -0.41
CA SER A 225 2.65 -22.23 -1.33
C SER A 225 2.53 -21.56 -2.70
N VAL A 226 3.10 -20.36 -2.86
CA VAL A 226 2.99 -19.55 -4.08
C VAL A 226 4.05 -19.97 -5.10
N PRO A 227 3.68 -20.29 -6.34
CA PRO A 227 4.66 -20.42 -7.43
C PRO A 227 5.24 -19.03 -7.71
N TYR A 228 6.52 -18.84 -7.42
CA TYR A 228 7.18 -17.55 -7.50
C TYR A 228 8.57 -17.68 -8.11
N ALA A 229 8.79 -16.95 -9.22
CA ALA A 229 10.11 -16.75 -9.81
C ALA A 229 10.48 -15.27 -9.71
N GLY A 230 11.62 -14.97 -9.15
CA GLY A 230 12.11 -13.59 -9.08
C GLY A 230 12.13 -12.89 -10.44
N LEU A 231 12.24 -11.54 -10.45
CA LEU A 231 12.17 -10.73 -11.68
C LEU A 231 13.17 -11.12 -12.77
N CYS A 232 14.33 -11.65 -12.41
CA CYS A 232 15.44 -11.90 -13.31
C CYS A 232 15.60 -13.36 -13.75
N GLY A 233 14.61 -14.24 -13.53
CA GLY A 233 14.77 -15.67 -13.80
C GLY A 233 15.91 -16.31 -12.98
N VAL A 234 16.53 -15.55 -12.08
CA VAL A 234 17.51 -16.01 -11.13
C VAL A 234 16.73 -16.77 -10.07
N SER A 235 16.67 -18.08 -10.27
CA SER A 235 15.90 -19.01 -9.44
C SER A 235 16.07 -18.74 -7.94
N HIS A 236 15.08 -19.13 -7.13
CA HIS A 236 15.09 -19.22 -5.66
C HIS A 236 16.39 -19.79 -5.01
N LYS A 237 17.35 -20.23 -5.82
CA LYS A 237 18.65 -20.74 -5.39
C LYS A 237 19.62 -19.65 -4.87
N LEU A 238 19.34 -18.40 -5.12
CA LEU A 238 20.07 -17.28 -4.49
C LEU A 238 19.35 -16.86 -3.19
N GLY A 239 19.20 -17.72 -2.24
CA GLY A 239 18.58 -17.63 -0.92
C GLY A 239 18.46 -16.30 -0.16
N ASP A 240 18.72 -15.19 -0.81
CA ASP A 240 18.95 -13.89 -0.18
C ASP A 240 17.73 -12.93 -0.18
N GLY A 241 16.66 -13.23 -0.94
CA GLY A 241 15.44 -12.40 -0.92
C GLY A 241 15.62 -10.94 -1.38
N VAL A 242 16.71 -10.62 -2.08
CA VAL A 242 17.02 -9.28 -2.61
C VAL A 242 17.76 -9.39 -3.94
N ASP A 243 17.39 -8.54 -4.89
CA ASP A 243 18.13 -8.36 -6.14
C ASP A 243 19.31 -7.39 -5.93
N GLY A 244 20.50 -7.75 -6.38
CA GLY A 244 21.70 -6.91 -6.25
C GLY A 244 22.33 -6.91 -4.84
N THR A 245 23.03 -5.83 -4.50
CA THR A 245 23.62 -5.64 -3.15
C THR A 245 22.55 -5.09 -2.22
N PRO A 246 22.27 -5.78 -1.08
CA PRO A 246 21.25 -5.32 -0.14
C PRO A 246 21.56 -3.93 0.44
N ASN A 247 20.56 -3.08 0.49
CA ASN A 247 20.60 -1.79 1.19
C ASN A 247 20.43 -2.02 2.70
N ILE A 248 21.49 -2.40 3.39
CA ILE A 248 21.44 -2.74 4.82
C ILE A 248 20.85 -1.62 5.68
N PRO A 249 21.26 -0.34 5.56
CA PRO A 249 20.64 0.75 6.31
C PRO A 249 19.13 0.82 6.10
N GLY A 250 18.70 0.79 4.83
CA GLY A 250 17.27 0.84 4.48
C GLY A 250 16.48 -0.36 5.00
N ILE A 251 17.06 -1.57 4.98
CA ILE A 251 16.45 -2.80 5.49
C ILE A 251 16.28 -2.72 7.01
N VAL A 252 17.29 -2.28 7.73
CA VAL A 252 17.23 -2.07 9.19
C VAL A 252 16.19 -1.03 9.53
N GLY A 253 16.19 0.11 8.82
CA GLY A 253 15.21 1.17 9.03
C GLY A 253 13.77 0.74 8.73
N PHE A 254 13.55 -0.02 7.65
CA PHE A 254 12.23 -0.61 7.34
C PHE A 254 11.76 -1.54 8.46
N THR A 255 12.66 -2.42 8.94
CA THR A 255 12.35 -3.38 10.00
C THR A 255 11.98 -2.68 11.30
N GLU A 256 12.73 -1.63 11.66
CA GLU A 256 12.47 -0.84 12.86
C GLU A 256 11.15 -0.04 12.74
N ALA A 257 10.86 0.55 11.57
CA ALA A 257 9.61 1.25 11.30
C ALA A 257 8.39 0.33 11.42
N LEU A 258 8.49 -0.90 10.90
CA LEU A 258 7.44 -1.90 11.03
C LEU A 258 7.23 -2.30 12.50
N ALA A 259 8.30 -2.48 13.26
CA ALA A 259 8.24 -2.81 14.69
C ALA A 259 7.63 -1.65 15.51
N GLU A 260 8.06 -0.41 15.27
CA GLU A 260 7.51 0.78 15.91
C GLU A 260 6.01 0.95 15.59
N SER A 261 5.60 0.67 14.34
CA SER A 261 4.20 0.69 13.94
C SER A 261 3.36 -0.33 14.72
N GLU A 262 3.87 -1.56 14.90
CA GLU A 262 3.18 -2.61 15.66
C GLU A 262 3.04 -2.24 17.14
N GLU A 263 4.09 -1.69 17.75
CA GLU A 263 4.12 -1.29 19.16
C GLU A 263 3.14 -0.14 19.46
N ARG A 264 3.07 0.87 18.56
CA ARG A 264 2.31 2.11 18.79
C ARG A 264 0.88 2.08 18.27
N ARG A 265 0.53 1.12 17.40
CA ARG A 265 -0.73 1.11 16.64
C ARG A 265 -1.95 1.33 17.50
N GLY A 266 -2.12 0.60 18.61
CA GLY A 266 -3.34 0.68 19.42
C GLY A 266 -3.64 2.10 19.91
N ALA A 267 -2.67 2.72 20.58
CA ALA A 267 -2.82 4.08 21.10
C ALA A 267 -2.97 5.11 19.97
N LEU A 268 -2.19 4.96 18.90
CA LEU A 268 -2.21 5.87 17.76
C LEU A 268 -3.56 5.87 17.02
N VAL A 269 -4.13 4.69 16.79
CA VAL A 269 -5.42 4.57 16.09
C VAL A 269 -6.51 5.30 16.86
N ASP A 270 -6.58 5.10 18.18
CA ASP A 270 -7.61 5.72 19.05
C ASP A 270 -7.50 7.25 19.05
N GLU A 271 -6.29 7.78 19.06
CA GLU A 271 -6.03 9.22 19.06
C GLU A 271 -6.36 9.87 17.71
N ILE A 272 -5.76 9.36 16.64
CA ILE A 272 -5.91 9.92 15.29
C ILE A 272 -7.34 9.73 14.76
N GLN A 273 -8.02 8.65 15.13
CA GLN A 273 -9.43 8.47 14.77
C GLN A 273 -10.32 9.58 15.36
N LYS A 274 -10.10 9.96 16.62
CA LYS A 274 -10.86 11.08 17.24
C LYS A 274 -10.62 12.39 16.50
N LEU A 275 -9.37 12.66 16.13
CA LEU A 275 -9.03 13.86 15.36
C LEU A 275 -9.66 13.83 13.96
N ARG A 276 -9.63 12.69 13.27
CA ARG A 276 -10.29 12.49 11.97
C ARG A 276 -11.79 12.73 12.08
N ASP A 277 -12.45 12.14 13.06
CA ASP A 277 -13.90 12.25 13.24
C ASP A 277 -14.29 13.68 13.62
N TYR A 278 -13.49 14.35 14.44
CA TYR A 278 -13.63 15.78 14.71
C TYR A 278 -13.51 16.60 13.42
N PHE A 279 -12.48 16.36 12.60
CA PHE A 279 -12.28 17.08 11.35
C PHE A 279 -13.46 16.90 10.40
N ILE A 280 -13.94 15.65 10.23
CA ILE A 280 -15.11 15.36 9.39
C ILE A 280 -16.35 16.12 9.92
N SER A 281 -16.60 16.12 11.22
CA SER A 281 -17.75 16.83 11.80
C SER A 281 -17.68 18.34 11.56
N ARG A 282 -16.48 18.93 11.67
CA ARG A 282 -16.27 20.37 11.40
C ARG A 282 -16.49 20.71 9.92
N ILE A 283 -16.07 19.82 9.00
CA ILE A 283 -16.33 20.00 7.57
C ILE A 283 -17.83 19.96 7.30
N GLU A 284 -18.54 18.94 7.81
CA GLU A 284 -19.98 18.78 7.59
C GLU A 284 -20.81 19.94 8.19
N GLU A 285 -20.37 20.49 9.33
CA GLU A 285 -21.01 21.65 9.96
C GLU A 285 -20.84 22.94 9.14
N ARG A 286 -19.62 23.16 8.60
CA ARG A 286 -19.27 24.41 7.92
C ARG A 286 -19.58 24.42 6.43
N PHE A 287 -19.57 23.24 5.81
CA PHE A 287 -19.75 23.06 4.38
C PHE A 287 -20.78 21.95 4.09
N PRO A 288 -22.10 22.24 4.24
CA PRO A 288 -23.16 21.25 4.08
C PRO A 288 -23.18 20.57 2.70
N GLU A 289 -22.64 21.22 1.65
CA GLU A 289 -22.54 20.71 0.29
C GLU A 289 -21.28 19.83 0.06
N ALA A 290 -20.38 19.76 1.03
CA ALA A 290 -19.18 18.93 0.94
C ALA A 290 -19.56 17.43 0.96
N ARG A 291 -18.83 16.65 0.18
CA ARG A 291 -19.01 15.17 0.18
C ARG A 291 -17.76 14.51 0.71
N ILE A 292 -17.90 13.76 1.79
CA ILE A 292 -16.85 12.88 2.29
C ILE A 292 -16.86 11.58 1.48
N HIS A 293 -15.74 11.25 0.84
CA HIS A 293 -15.59 10.04 0.02
C HIS A 293 -15.02 8.88 0.83
N GLY A 294 -15.39 7.66 0.45
CA GLY A 294 -15.03 6.41 1.12
C GLY A 294 -16.00 6.01 2.23
N HIS A 295 -15.82 4.80 2.78
CA HIS A 295 -16.69 4.28 3.82
C HIS A 295 -16.52 5.06 5.14
N ARG A 296 -17.59 5.26 5.86
CA ARG A 296 -17.56 6.06 7.10
C ARG A 296 -16.80 5.35 8.23
N ASP A 297 -17.10 4.08 8.46
CA ASP A 297 -16.57 3.28 9.57
C ASP A 297 -15.39 2.40 9.13
N LEU A 298 -15.51 1.70 7.98
CA LEU A 298 -14.44 0.88 7.42
C LEU A 298 -13.37 1.76 6.74
N ARG A 299 -12.77 2.63 7.53
CA ARG A 299 -11.78 3.63 7.11
C ARG A 299 -10.61 3.66 8.09
N VAL A 300 -9.39 3.82 7.58
CA VAL A 300 -8.22 4.05 8.44
C VAL A 300 -8.32 5.35 9.22
N ALA A 301 -7.68 5.37 10.37
CA ALA A 301 -7.82 6.46 11.34
C ALA A 301 -7.43 7.86 10.81
N ASN A 302 -6.55 7.94 9.82
CA ASN A 302 -5.92 9.20 9.43
C ASN A 302 -6.47 9.86 8.16
N ASN A 303 -7.41 9.24 7.44
CA ASN A 303 -7.78 9.70 6.11
C ASN A 303 -9.10 10.47 6.09
N VAL A 304 -9.07 11.67 5.51
CA VAL A 304 -10.25 12.45 5.13
C VAL A 304 -10.12 12.82 3.66
N ASN A 305 -10.98 12.24 2.82
CA ASN A 305 -11.10 12.63 1.42
C ASN A 305 -12.44 13.33 1.24
N VAL A 306 -12.40 14.57 0.76
CA VAL A 306 -13.58 15.42 0.65
C VAL A 306 -13.57 16.20 -0.66
N SER A 307 -14.74 16.38 -1.27
CA SER A 307 -14.93 17.32 -2.37
C SER A 307 -15.85 18.46 -1.97
N PHE A 308 -15.49 19.66 -2.40
CA PHE A 308 -16.31 20.85 -2.29
C PHE A 308 -16.98 21.15 -3.64
N SER A 309 -18.14 21.86 -3.61
CA SER A 309 -18.82 22.25 -4.84
C SER A 309 -18.00 23.31 -5.58
N ASP A 310 -18.04 23.24 -6.91
CA ASP A 310 -17.56 24.28 -7.83
C ASP A 310 -16.07 24.68 -7.75
N ILE A 311 -15.24 23.84 -7.09
CA ILE A 311 -13.79 24.07 -7.01
C ILE A 311 -13.01 22.81 -7.43
N GLU A 312 -11.97 22.98 -8.23
CA GLU A 312 -11.06 21.89 -8.55
C GLU A 312 -10.12 21.61 -7.38
N GLY A 313 -9.92 20.31 -7.06
CA GLY A 313 -9.08 19.88 -5.94
C GLY A 313 -7.63 20.32 -6.06
N GLU A 314 -7.04 20.35 -7.27
CA GLU A 314 -5.66 20.82 -7.49
C GLU A 314 -5.54 22.33 -7.23
N PHE A 315 -6.54 23.10 -7.65
CA PHE A 315 -6.59 24.54 -7.35
C PHE A 315 -6.70 24.76 -5.83
N LEU A 316 -7.63 24.05 -5.16
CA LEU A 316 -7.79 24.16 -3.71
C LEU A 316 -6.51 23.73 -2.96
N ALA A 317 -5.83 22.66 -3.39
CA ALA A 317 -4.56 22.26 -2.79
C ALA A 317 -3.48 23.32 -2.94
N THR A 318 -3.45 24.02 -4.09
CA THR A 318 -2.53 25.13 -4.33
C THR A 318 -2.85 26.32 -3.41
N GLN A 319 -4.12 26.68 -3.28
CA GLN A 319 -4.53 27.74 -2.37
C GLN A 319 -4.18 27.42 -0.91
N LEU A 320 -4.46 26.21 -0.45
CA LEU A 320 -4.10 25.78 0.91
C LEU A 320 -2.57 25.82 1.16
N SER A 321 -1.78 25.51 0.12
CA SER A 321 -0.31 25.58 0.21
C SER A 321 0.21 27.00 0.47
N GLU A 322 -0.46 28.05 -0.04
CA GLU A 322 -0.14 29.46 0.25
C GLU A 322 -0.32 29.80 1.75
N TYR A 323 -1.21 29.08 2.45
CA TYR A 323 -1.41 29.17 3.90
C TYR A 323 -0.53 28.17 4.68
N GLY A 324 0.43 27.53 4.02
CA GLY A 324 1.34 26.57 4.64
C GLY A 324 0.72 25.21 4.97
N ILE A 325 -0.40 24.83 4.33
CA ILE A 325 -1.11 23.57 4.52
C ILE A 325 -0.82 22.64 3.32
N ALA A 326 -0.01 21.59 3.53
CA ALA A 326 0.35 20.64 2.50
C ALA A 326 -0.65 19.46 2.48
N VAL A 327 -1.31 19.26 1.34
CA VAL A 327 -2.36 18.25 1.10
C VAL A 327 -2.25 17.69 -0.33
N SER A 328 -3.01 16.66 -0.67
CA SER A 328 -3.07 16.10 -2.03
C SER A 328 -4.47 16.18 -2.63
N ALA A 329 -4.57 16.56 -3.91
CA ALA A 329 -5.82 16.50 -4.67
C ALA A 329 -6.03 15.17 -5.37
N LYS A 330 -4.96 14.41 -5.64
CA LYS A 330 -4.95 13.10 -6.32
C LYS A 330 -3.91 12.19 -5.69
N SER A 331 -3.80 10.97 -6.17
CA SER A 331 -2.60 10.18 -5.93
C SER A 331 -1.37 10.94 -6.45
N ALA A 332 -0.33 11.08 -5.62
CA ALA A 332 0.90 11.82 -5.94
C ALA A 332 1.57 11.37 -7.27
N CYS A 333 1.29 10.15 -7.73
CA CYS A 333 1.81 9.58 -8.98
C CYS A 333 1.09 10.09 -10.25
N LEU A 334 -0.03 10.82 -10.12
CA LEU A 334 -0.84 11.34 -11.24
C LEU A 334 -0.77 12.87 -11.37
N SER A 335 -0.01 13.54 -10.53
CA SER A 335 0.17 14.99 -10.60
C SER A 335 0.88 15.39 -11.89
N GLY A 336 0.18 16.07 -12.80
CA GLY A 336 0.72 16.60 -14.06
C GLY A 336 0.02 16.20 -15.36
N GLY A 337 -0.99 15.33 -15.33
CA GLY A 337 -1.78 15.01 -16.51
C GLY A 337 -3.27 15.16 -16.27
N GLY A 338 -3.91 16.17 -16.77
CA GLY A 338 -5.31 16.60 -16.71
C GLY A 338 -6.47 15.61 -16.43
N GLU A 339 -6.20 14.36 -16.10
CA GLU A 339 -7.17 13.35 -15.73
C GLU A 339 -7.43 13.39 -14.22
N GLY A 340 -8.70 13.42 -13.79
CA GLY A 340 -9.12 13.39 -12.40
C GLY A 340 -8.72 12.09 -11.68
N SER A 341 -9.10 11.95 -10.40
CA SER A 341 -8.90 10.73 -9.65
C SER A 341 -9.65 9.56 -10.31
N TYR A 342 -8.91 8.52 -10.73
CA TYR A 342 -9.53 7.30 -11.27
C TYR A 342 -10.28 6.50 -10.18
N VAL A 343 -9.92 6.67 -8.90
CA VAL A 343 -10.64 6.07 -7.77
C VAL A 343 -12.02 6.71 -7.67
N LEU A 344 -12.08 8.04 -7.67
CA LEU A 344 -13.35 8.77 -7.64
C LEU A 344 -14.16 8.55 -8.91
N GLU A 345 -13.53 8.40 -10.07
CA GLU A 345 -14.24 8.03 -11.30
C GLU A 345 -15.04 6.74 -11.16
N ARG A 346 -14.60 5.81 -10.29
CA ARG A 346 -15.25 4.53 -10.03
C ARG A 346 -16.36 4.61 -8.96
N ILE A 347 -16.31 5.59 -8.07
CA ILE A 347 -17.24 5.70 -6.93
C ILE A 347 -18.16 6.93 -7.00
N ASP A 348 -17.68 8.04 -7.54
CA ASP A 348 -18.40 9.31 -7.70
C ASP A 348 -17.80 10.13 -8.86
N ALA A 349 -18.11 9.74 -10.11
CA ALA A 349 -17.49 10.31 -11.31
C ALA A 349 -17.70 11.84 -11.45
N GLU A 350 -18.81 12.37 -10.91
CA GLU A 350 -19.10 13.81 -10.93
C GLU A 350 -18.10 14.63 -10.11
N ARG A 351 -17.52 14.01 -9.07
CA ARG A 351 -16.59 14.66 -8.14
C ARG A 351 -15.11 14.33 -8.36
N LYS A 352 -14.78 13.62 -9.45
CA LYS A 352 -13.41 13.11 -9.70
C LYS A 352 -12.32 14.18 -9.75
N ASN A 353 -12.66 15.43 -10.06
CA ASN A 353 -11.73 16.56 -10.17
C ASN A 353 -11.76 17.49 -8.94
N SER A 354 -12.78 17.41 -8.08
CA SER A 354 -13.01 18.36 -6.98
C SER A 354 -12.58 17.86 -5.62
N ALA A 355 -12.03 16.64 -5.52
CA ALA A 355 -11.64 16.08 -4.24
C ALA A 355 -10.25 16.50 -3.80
N ILE A 356 -10.11 16.63 -2.49
CA ILE A 356 -8.88 16.88 -1.77
C ILE A 356 -8.74 15.85 -0.66
N ARG A 357 -7.52 15.34 -0.47
CA ARG A 357 -7.20 14.37 0.57
C ARG A 357 -6.35 15.02 1.65
N PHE A 358 -6.85 14.97 2.87
CA PHE A 358 -6.09 15.25 4.09
C PHE A 358 -5.72 13.93 4.75
N THR A 359 -4.48 13.77 5.17
CA THR A 359 -4.06 12.61 5.95
C THR A 359 -3.25 13.05 7.16
N LEU A 360 -3.75 12.64 8.34
CA LEU A 360 -3.21 13.04 9.64
C LEU A 360 -2.00 12.17 10.01
N GLY A 361 -1.10 12.70 10.82
CA GLY A 361 0.08 11.99 11.32
C GLY A 361 0.25 12.11 12.82
N TYR A 362 1.37 11.60 13.36
CA TYR A 362 1.67 11.60 14.80
C TYR A 362 1.65 12.98 15.46
N GLU A 363 1.99 14.02 14.70
CA GLU A 363 2.14 15.38 15.20
C GLU A 363 0.92 16.26 14.96
N THR A 364 -0.13 15.70 14.33
CA THR A 364 -1.35 16.47 14.03
C THR A 364 -2.14 16.74 15.30
N THR A 365 -2.49 17.98 15.55
CA THR A 365 -3.26 18.41 16.71
C THR A 365 -4.69 18.88 16.34
N GLN A 366 -5.53 19.11 17.34
CA GLN A 366 -6.85 19.67 17.13
C GLN A 366 -6.77 21.13 16.66
N GLU A 367 -5.80 21.89 17.15
CA GLU A 367 -5.52 23.26 16.75
C GLU A 367 -5.14 23.35 15.27
N ASP A 368 -4.41 22.35 14.77
CA ASP A 368 -4.11 22.23 13.34
C ASP A 368 -5.39 22.08 12.52
N ILE A 369 -6.31 21.24 12.97
CA ILE A 369 -7.60 21.01 12.31
C ILE A 369 -8.45 22.30 12.32
N ASP A 370 -8.53 22.99 13.46
CA ASP A 370 -9.28 24.25 13.57
C ASP A 370 -8.70 25.33 12.65
N TYR A 371 -7.37 25.41 12.52
CA TYR A 371 -6.71 26.27 11.56
C TYR A 371 -7.08 25.92 10.10
N VAL A 372 -7.03 24.62 9.72
CA VAL A 372 -7.44 24.18 8.38
C VAL A 372 -8.89 24.57 8.09
N ILE A 373 -9.81 24.38 9.03
CA ILE A 373 -11.21 24.77 8.87
C ILE A 373 -11.34 26.27 8.66
N SER A 374 -10.59 27.10 9.41
CA SER A 374 -10.63 28.57 9.23
C SER A 374 -10.15 28.98 7.84
N VAL A 375 -9.05 28.40 7.36
CA VAL A 375 -8.52 28.68 6.01
C VAL A 375 -9.48 28.19 4.92
N LEU A 376 -10.10 27.01 5.09
CA LEU A 376 -11.11 26.54 4.14
C LEU A 376 -12.31 27.50 4.05
N VAL A 377 -12.74 28.11 5.16
CA VAL A 377 -13.81 29.13 5.14
C VAL A 377 -13.38 30.35 4.32
N ASP A 378 -12.14 30.82 4.48
CA ASP A 378 -11.64 31.98 3.75
C ASP A 378 -11.45 31.71 2.24
N VAL A 379 -11.00 30.51 1.89
CA VAL A 379 -10.69 30.12 0.49
C VAL A 379 -11.95 29.74 -0.30
N LEU A 380 -12.99 29.24 0.38
CA LEU A 380 -14.24 28.79 -0.25
C LEU A 380 -15.37 29.83 -0.17
N ALA A 381 -15.13 30.99 0.47
CA ALA A 381 -16.06 32.14 0.51
C ALA A 381 -16.08 32.88 -0.82
#